data_7dbab6a6b7a8c1a73a083e8a8db0ba16
#
_entry.id   7dbab6a6b7a8c1a73a083e8a8db0ba16
#
_cell.length_a   1.000
_cell.length_b   1.000
_cell.length_c   1.000
_cell.angle_alpha   90.00
_cell.angle_beta   90.00
_cell.angle_gamma   90.00
#
_symmetry.space_group_name_H-M   'P 1'
#
loop_
_entity.id
_entity.type
_entity.pdbx_description
1 polymer ?
#
loop_
_entity_poly.entity_id
_entity_poly.type
_entity_poly.pdbx_seq_one_letter_code
_entity_poly.pdbx_strand_id
1 'polypeptide(L)'
;LFDTFYAHRKLTIGLATVVAGVGLWLFSFLGTEFLPQLNEGSIYIRATLPQSISLDESVTLANKMRKKLLTFPEVRQVLSQTGRPNDGTDATGFYNIEFHVDIYPEKDWESKLTKLQLIDKMQEDLSIYPGIDFNFSQPITDNVEEAASGVKGSIAVKVFGKDLYESEKLAVQIDKILNTVQGIEDLGVIRNIGQPELRIELNERQLARYGVAKEDVQSIIEMAIGGKSASLLYEDERKFNIMVRYSEEFRQNEEEIGKILVPAMDGTMVPIKELADITTITGPLLIFRDNHARFCAVKFSVRGRDMG
;
A
#
# COMPACT_ATOMS: atom_id res chain seq x y z
N LEU A 1 -35.17 45.74 -26.24
CA LEU A 1 -35.09 44.30 -25.93
C LEU A 1 -36.26 43.87 -25.02
N PHE A 2 -36.45 44.50 -23.85
CA PHE A 2 -37.52 44.12 -22.92
C PHE A 2 -38.93 44.24 -23.55
N ASP A 3 -39.21 45.38 -24.16
CA ASP A 3 -40.51 45.65 -24.81
C ASP A 3 -40.80 44.65 -25.95
N THR A 4 -39.78 44.24 -26.70
CA THR A 4 -39.90 43.27 -27.79
C THR A 4 -40.26 41.87 -27.22
N PHE A 5 -39.59 41.43 -26.17
CA PHE A 5 -39.89 40.17 -25.51
C PHE A 5 -41.25 40.16 -24.82
N TYR A 6 -41.64 41.29 -24.24
CA TYR A 6 -42.95 41.44 -23.60
C TYR A 6 -44.10 41.46 -24.63
N ALA A 7 -43.91 42.12 -25.75
CA ALA A 7 -44.92 42.13 -26.84
C ALA A 7 -45.16 40.72 -27.41
N HIS A 8 -44.12 39.88 -27.47
CA HIS A 8 -44.20 38.50 -27.99
C HIS A 8 -44.09 37.46 -26.90
N ARG A 9 -44.73 37.69 -25.72
CA ARG A 9 -44.61 36.87 -24.50
C ARG A 9 -44.78 35.37 -24.68
N LYS A 10 -45.71 34.93 -25.57
CA LYS A 10 -45.90 33.47 -25.85
C LYS A 10 -44.71 32.87 -26.56
N LEU A 11 -44.11 33.60 -27.50
CA LEU A 11 -42.92 33.15 -28.23
C LEU A 11 -41.68 33.17 -27.32
N THR A 12 -41.55 34.14 -26.44
CA THR A 12 -40.50 34.23 -25.45
C THR A 12 -40.55 33.08 -24.45
N ILE A 13 -41.76 32.76 -23.92
CA ILE A 13 -41.96 31.63 -23.03
C ILE A 13 -41.63 30.31 -23.77
N GLY A 14 -42.11 30.16 -25.00
CA GLY A 14 -41.81 28.97 -25.80
C GLY A 14 -40.32 28.79 -26.02
N LEU A 15 -39.60 29.85 -26.39
CA LEU A 15 -38.16 29.83 -26.56
C LEU A 15 -37.43 29.51 -25.27
N ALA A 16 -37.83 30.10 -24.15
CA ALA A 16 -37.25 29.83 -22.84
C ALA A 16 -37.46 28.36 -22.43
N THR A 17 -38.67 27.79 -22.69
CA THR A 17 -38.96 26.39 -22.40
C THR A 17 -38.11 25.46 -23.27
N VAL A 18 -37.92 25.79 -24.55
CA VAL A 18 -37.06 24.99 -25.44
C VAL A 18 -35.61 25.02 -24.95
N VAL A 19 -35.08 26.22 -24.62
CA VAL A 19 -33.71 26.39 -24.12
C VAL A 19 -33.53 25.60 -22.80
N ALA A 20 -34.52 25.70 -21.88
CA ALA A 20 -34.48 24.92 -20.64
C ALA A 20 -34.57 23.40 -20.89
N GLY A 21 -35.42 22.96 -21.83
CA GLY A 21 -35.50 21.57 -22.23
C GLY A 21 -34.22 21.03 -22.85
N VAL A 22 -33.59 21.79 -23.73
CA VAL A 22 -32.29 21.45 -24.31
C VAL A 22 -31.21 21.46 -23.23
N GLY A 23 -31.22 22.40 -22.29
CA GLY A 23 -30.29 22.42 -21.16
C GLY A 23 -30.40 21.18 -20.26
N LEU A 24 -31.63 20.77 -19.92
CA LEU A 24 -31.88 19.56 -19.13
C LEU A 24 -31.47 18.30 -19.91
N TRP A 25 -31.70 18.28 -21.21
CA TRP A 25 -31.27 17.17 -22.05
C TRP A 25 -29.75 17.08 -22.13
N LEU A 26 -29.04 18.20 -22.33
CA LEU A 26 -27.59 18.25 -22.33
C LEU A 26 -27.01 17.88 -20.95
N PHE A 27 -27.68 18.26 -19.87
CA PHE A 27 -27.27 17.91 -18.51
C PHE A 27 -27.20 16.41 -18.29
N SER A 28 -28.08 15.62 -18.95
CA SER A 28 -28.05 14.15 -18.86
C SER A 28 -26.82 13.49 -19.52
N PHE A 29 -26.05 14.24 -20.30
CA PHE A 29 -24.79 13.78 -20.90
C PHE A 29 -23.54 14.26 -20.12
N LEU A 30 -23.71 15.07 -19.09
CA LEU A 30 -22.61 15.44 -18.23
C LEU A 30 -22.25 14.27 -17.32
N GLY A 31 -21.00 13.81 -17.42
CA GLY A 31 -20.44 12.82 -16.53
C GLY A 31 -20.38 13.31 -15.08
N THR A 32 -20.37 12.37 -14.16
CA THR A 32 -20.23 12.64 -12.72
C THR A 32 -18.88 12.14 -12.23
N GLU A 33 -18.05 13.05 -11.73
CA GLU A 33 -16.80 12.72 -11.04
C GLU A 33 -16.93 13.10 -9.56
N PHE A 34 -16.34 12.29 -8.69
CA PHE A 34 -16.36 12.56 -7.25
C PHE A 34 -15.55 13.80 -6.89
N LEU A 35 -14.41 13.99 -7.57
CA LEU A 35 -13.54 15.16 -7.43
C LEU A 35 -13.00 15.56 -8.80
N PRO A 36 -12.90 16.87 -9.08
CA PRO A 36 -12.24 17.31 -10.31
C PRO A 36 -10.79 16.86 -10.32
N GLN A 37 -10.33 16.33 -11.45
CA GLN A 37 -8.95 15.89 -11.60
C GLN A 37 -8.02 17.11 -11.55
N LEU A 38 -7.29 17.23 -10.45
CA LEU A 38 -6.23 18.23 -10.30
C LEU A 38 -4.97 17.72 -10.99
N ASN A 39 -4.31 18.55 -11.78
CA ASN A 39 -3.00 18.22 -12.33
C ASN A 39 -1.92 18.74 -11.37
N GLU A 40 -1.34 17.83 -10.59
CA GLU A 40 -0.32 18.14 -9.59
C GLU A 40 1.11 18.23 -10.18
N GLY A 41 1.26 18.07 -11.52
CA GLY A 41 2.56 18.14 -12.18
C GLY A 41 3.50 16.98 -11.87
N SER A 42 3.00 15.93 -11.21
CA SER A 42 3.74 14.72 -10.88
C SER A 42 2.86 13.48 -11.04
N ILE A 43 3.48 12.31 -11.08
CA ILE A 43 2.81 11.02 -11.06
C ILE A 43 3.25 10.29 -9.79
N TYR A 44 2.29 9.70 -9.08
CA TYR A 44 2.54 8.86 -7.93
C TYR A 44 2.21 7.41 -8.29
N ILE A 45 3.22 6.55 -8.25
CA ILE A 45 3.06 5.14 -8.61
C ILE A 45 3.27 4.30 -7.36
N ARG A 46 2.28 3.47 -7.05
CA ARG A 46 2.41 2.46 -6.01
C ARG A 46 2.53 1.10 -6.66
N ALA A 47 3.62 0.39 -6.34
CA ALA A 47 3.84 -1.00 -6.72
C ALA A 47 3.60 -1.90 -5.51
N THR A 48 2.64 -2.80 -5.61
CA THR A 48 2.33 -3.81 -4.60
C THR A 48 2.92 -5.15 -5.04
N LEU A 49 3.96 -5.59 -4.36
CA LEU A 49 4.69 -6.82 -4.60
C LEU A 49 4.05 -8.00 -3.82
N PRO A 50 4.46 -9.25 -4.09
CA PRO A 50 4.05 -10.38 -3.26
C PRO A 50 4.43 -10.17 -1.79
N GLN A 51 3.51 -10.46 -0.87
CA GLN A 51 3.69 -10.18 0.56
C GLN A 51 4.85 -10.94 1.22
N SER A 52 5.29 -12.04 0.61
CA SER A 52 6.42 -12.85 1.08
C SER A 52 7.80 -12.32 0.66
N ILE A 53 7.84 -11.19 -0.05
CA ILE A 53 9.10 -10.62 -0.56
C ILE A 53 9.98 -10.12 0.60
N SER A 54 11.31 -10.28 0.45
CA SER A 54 12.29 -9.70 1.36
C SER A 54 12.50 -8.21 1.08
N LEU A 55 13.02 -7.48 2.06
CA LEU A 55 13.37 -6.06 1.89
C LEU A 55 14.44 -5.88 0.80
N ASP A 56 15.46 -6.74 0.77
CA ASP A 56 16.58 -6.64 -0.19
C ASP A 56 16.10 -6.81 -1.64
N GLU A 57 15.20 -7.78 -1.88
CA GLU A 57 14.63 -7.97 -3.22
C GLU A 57 13.69 -6.82 -3.59
N SER A 58 12.89 -6.31 -2.64
CA SER A 58 12.07 -5.10 -2.86
C SER A 58 12.92 -3.90 -3.25
N VAL A 59 14.03 -3.66 -2.56
CA VAL A 59 14.98 -2.57 -2.87
C VAL A 59 15.62 -2.78 -4.25
N THR A 60 15.97 -4.03 -4.58
CA THR A 60 16.52 -4.38 -5.88
C THR A 60 15.52 -4.09 -7.00
N LEU A 61 14.26 -4.49 -6.84
CA LEU A 61 13.19 -4.21 -7.79
C LEU A 61 12.88 -2.72 -7.89
N ALA A 62 12.83 -2.01 -6.75
CA ALA A 62 12.65 -0.56 -6.72
C ALA A 62 13.70 0.17 -7.56
N ASN A 63 14.97 -0.25 -7.43
CA ASN A 63 16.06 0.32 -8.20
C ASN A 63 15.94 0.02 -9.71
N LYS A 64 15.50 -1.18 -10.10
CA LYS A 64 15.27 -1.55 -11.51
C LYS A 64 14.13 -0.71 -12.11
N MET A 65 12.97 -0.64 -11.41
CA MET A 65 11.81 0.12 -11.85
C MET A 65 12.12 1.63 -11.92
N ARG A 66 12.82 2.18 -10.93
CA ARG A 66 13.26 3.59 -10.95
C ARG A 66 14.13 3.91 -12.16
N LYS A 67 15.09 3.05 -12.49
CA LYS A 67 15.92 3.21 -13.70
C LYS A 67 15.08 3.15 -14.97
N LYS A 68 14.08 2.29 -15.02
CA LYS A 68 13.17 2.17 -16.16
C LYS A 68 12.33 3.44 -16.30
N LEU A 69 11.75 3.97 -15.21
CA LEU A 69 10.99 5.22 -15.23
C LEU A 69 11.84 6.43 -15.67
N LEU A 70 13.11 6.46 -15.32
CA LEU A 70 14.04 7.52 -15.74
C LEU A 70 14.42 7.46 -17.24
N THR A 71 14.00 6.43 -17.98
CA THR A 71 14.22 6.39 -19.45
C THR A 71 13.23 7.21 -20.24
N PHE A 72 12.12 7.63 -19.61
CA PHE A 72 11.14 8.50 -20.24
C PHE A 72 11.63 9.95 -20.26
N PRO A 73 11.71 10.59 -21.44
CA PRO A 73 12.22 11.97 -21.54
C PRO A 73 11.37 13.01 -20.82
N GLU A 74 10.10 12.70 -20.57
CA GLU A 74 9.17 13.53 -19.81
C GLU A 74 9.46 13.51 -18.30
N VAL A 75 10.23 12.54 -17.81
CA VAL A 75 10.56 12.38 -16.40
C VAL A 75 11.80 13.16 -16.04
N ARG A 76 11.68 14.05 -15.05
CA ARG A 76 12.77 14.84 -14.51
C ARG A 76 13.52 14.11 -13.40
N GLN A 77 12.79 13.50 -12.49
CA GLN A 77 13.33 12.84 -11.31
C GLN A 77 12.38 11.75 -10.80
N VAL A 78 12.93 10.71 -10.20
CA VAL A 78 12.15 9.66 -9.52
C VAL A 78 12.72 9.42 -8.13
N LEU A 79 11.89 9.63 -7.13
CA LEU A 79 12.14 9.21 -5.76
C LEU A 79 11.40 7.90 -5.50
N SER A 80 11.98 6.99 -4.71
CA SER A 80 11.30 5.76 -4.31
C SER A 80 11.43 5.52 -2.82
N GLN A 81 10.33 5.09 -2.21
CA GLN A 81 10.25 4.61 -0.84
C GLN A 81 9.90 3.13 -0.88
N THR A 82 10.63 2.31 -0.12
CA THR A 82 10.39 0.86 -0.04
C THR A 82 10.10 0.47 1.40
N GLY A 83 8.96 -0.20 1.61
CA GLY A 83 8.52 -0.62 2.92
C GLY A 83 7.98 0.53 3.77
N ARG A 84 8.24 0.45 5.08
CA ARG A 84 7.74 1.40 6.08
C ARG A 84 8.85 1.82 7.05
N PRO A 85 8.70 2.95 7.75
CA PRO A 85 9.57 3.30 8.85
C PRO A 85 9.38 2.34 10.04
N ASN A 86 10.42 2.22 10.89
CA ASN A 86 10.38 1.30 12.04
C ASN A 86 9.56 1.84 13.24
N ASP A 87 9.02 3.04 13.14
CA ASP A 87 8.23 3.68 14.20
C ASP A 87 6.75 3.25 14.22
N GLY A 88 6.33 2.46 13.23
CA GLY A 88 4.96 1.94 13.12
C GLY A 88 3.92 2.98 12.67
N THR A 89 4.33 4.12 12.15
CA THR A 89 3.43 5.19 11.68
C THR A 89 2.72 4.84 10.38
N ASP A 90 3.25 3.90 9.61
CA ASP A 90 2.63 3.43 8.35
C ASP A 90 2.27 1.94 8.44
N ALA A 91 1.03 1.61 8.08
CA ALA A 91 0.48 0.26 8.09
C ALA A 91 0.78 -0.47 6.77
N THR A 92 2.04 -0.63 6.43
CA THR A 92 2.49 -1.34 5.22
C THR A 92 3.65 -2.28 5.51
N GLY A 93 4.19 -2.96 4.51
CA GLY A 93 5.29 -3.91 4.63
C GLY A 93 6.30 -3.79 3.48
N PHE A 94 7.26 -4.69 3.43
CA PHE A 94 8.32 -4.70 2.41
C PHE A 94 7.80 -4.86 0.98
N TYR A 95 6.57 -5.36 0.83
CA TYR A 95 5.87 -5.52 -0.44
C TYR A 95 5.39 -4.20 -1.06
N ASN A 96 5.43 -3.08 -0.34
CA ASN A 96 4.99 -1.77 -0.83
C ASN A 96 6.19 -0.95 -1.30
N ILE A 97 6.14 -0.51 -2.55
CA ILE A 97 7.08 0.47 -3.09
C ILE A 97 6.29 1.64 -3.64
N GLU A 98 6.68 2.83 -3.27
CA GLU A 98 6.07 4.08 -3.73
C GLU A 98 7.08 4.87 -4.53
N PHE A 99 6.66 5.32 -5.74
CA PHE A 99 7.48 6.16 -6.60
C PHE A 99 6.81 7.52 -6.74
N HIS A 100 7.54 8.54 -6.40
CA HIS A 100 7.22 9.92 -6.72
C HIS A 100 7.96 10.29 -8.00
N VAL A 101 7.22 10.37 -9.11
CA VAL A 101 7.75 10.65 -10.43
C VAL A 101 7.46 12.11 -10.76
N ASP A 102 8.50 12.93 -10.71
CA ASP A 102 8.45 14.33 -11.07
C ASP A 102 8.64 14.46 -12.59
N ILE A 103 7.71 15.14 -13.24
CA ILE A 103 7.67 15.27 -14.70
C ILE A 103 7.85 16.72 -15.12
N TYR A 104 8.44 16.93 -16.30
CA TYR A 104 8.48 18.26 -16.91
C TYR A 104 7.06 18.75 -17.24
N PRO A 105 6.81 20.06 -17.30
CA PRO A 105 5.51 20.58 -17.73
C PRO A 105 5.14 20.04 -19.12
N GLU A 106 3.89 19.60 -19.30
CA GLU A 106 3.41 18.98 -20.57
C GLU A 106 3.68 19.82 -21.82
N LYS A 107 3.66 21.16 -21.68
CA LYS A 107 3.97 22.10 -22.78
C LYS A 107 5.41 21.97 -23.30
N ASP A 108 6.31 21.44 -22.49
CA ASP A 108 7.74 21.32 -22.80
C ASP A 108 8.09 19.90 -23.34
N TRP A 109 7.10 19.02 -23.49
CA TRP A 109 7.30 17.66 -23.97
C TRP A 109 7.45 17.61 -25.49
N GLU A 110 8.53 17.01 -25.96
CA GLU A 110 8.75 16.77 -27.39
C GLU A 110 7.84 15.69 -27.98
N SER A 111 7.44 14.72 -27.16
CA SER A 111 6.62 13.58 -27.57
C SER A 111 5.18 13.91 -27.93
N LYS A 112 4.67 15.11 -27.55
CA LYS A 112 3.26 15.52 -27.69
C LYS A 112 2.25 14.56 -27.06
N LEU A 113 2.68 13.72 -26.13
CA LEU A 113 1.82 12.84 -25.37
C LEU A 113 0.98 13.66 -24.37
N THR A 114 -0.19 13.16 -24.03
CA THR A 114 -0.90 13.61 -22.83
C THR A 114 -0.36 12.87 -21.61
N LYS A 115 -0.60 13.39 -20.41
CA LYS A 115 -0.21 12.74 -19.16
C LYS A 115 -0.79 11.31 -19.04
N LEU A 116 -2.05 11.11 -19.47
CA LEU A 116 -2.68 9.78 -19.49
C LEU A 116 -1.94 8.82 -20.43
N GLN A 117 -1.59 9.26 -21.62
CA GLN A 117 -0.82 8.43 -22.57
C GLN A 117 0.58 8.11 -22.04
N LEU A 118 1.20 9.01 -21.28
CA LEU A 118 2.47 8.73 -20.62
C LEU A 118 2.29 7.66 -19.54
N ILE A 119 1.22 7.76 -18.73
CA ILE A 119 0.88 6.75 -17.72
C ILE A 119 0.66 5.38 -18.37
N ASP A 120 -0.10 5.30 -19.46
CA ASP A 120 -0.35 4.04 -20.18
C ASP A 120 0.96 3.39 -20.65
N LYS A 121 1.89 4.18 -21.20
CA LYS A 121 3.22 3.69 -21.60
C LYS A 121 4.06 3.23 -20.41
N MET A 122 4.03 3.97 -19.30
CA MET A 122 4.73 3.57 -18.08
C MET A 122 4.16 2.25 -17.53
N GLN A 123 2.86 2.08 -17.56
CA GLN A 123 2.18 0.86 -17.14
C GLN A 123 2.55 -0.33 -18.04
N GLU A 124 2.57 -0.15 -19.37
CA GLU A 124 3.02 -1.17 -20.31
C GLU A 124 4.48 -1.57 -20.02
N ASP A 125 5.37 -0.60 -19.87
CA ASP A 125 6.78 -0.82 -19.59
C ASP A 125 7.08 -1.48 -18.24
N LEU A 126 6.24 -1.22 -17.22
CA LEU A 126 6.35 -1.84 -15.90
C LEU A 126 5.68 -3.21 -15.84
N SER A 127 4.78 -3.55 -16.77
CA SER A 127 4.12 -4.86 -16.84
C SER A 127 5.07 -6.04 -17.07
N ILE A 128 6.32 -5.76 -17.48
CA ILE A 128 7.38 -6.78 -17.58
C ILE A 128 7.74 -7.43 -16.23
N TYR A 129 7.38 -6.79 -15.11
CA TYR A 129 7.61 -7.33 -13.77
C TYR A 129 6.38 -8.15 -13.32
N PRO A 130 6.42 -9.49 -13.38
CA PRO A 130 5.26 -10.31 -13.12
C PRO A 130 4.88 -10.31 -11.63
N GLY A 131 3.59 -10.38 -11.34
CA GLY A 131 3.07 -10.51 -9.98
C GLY A 131 3.16 -9.21 -9.16
N ILE A 132 3.34 -8.07 -9.80
CA ILE A 132 3.33 -6.75 -9.18
C ILE A 132 2.10 -6.00 -9.68
N ASP A 133 1.29 -5.52 -8.74
CA ASP A 133 0.14 -4.68 -9.04
C ASP A 133 0.56 -3.21 -8.98
N PHE A 134 0.34 -2.48 -10.07
CA PHE A 134 0.66 -1.05 -10.16
C PHE A 134 -0.62 -0.22 -10.02
N ASN A 135 -0.53 0.87 -9.27
CA ASN A 135 -1.56 1.89 -9.20
C ASN A 135 -0.94 3.25 -9.51
N PHE A 136 -1.54 3.96 -10.47
CA PHE A 136 -1.09 5.28 -10.91
C PHE A 136 -2.05 6.35 -10.41
N SER A 137 -1.54 7.27 -9.61
CA SER A 137 -2.27 8.36 -8.97
C SER A 137 -1.43 9.64 -8.97
N GLN A 138 -1.81 10.56 -8.13
CA GLN A 138 -1.06 11.77 -7.81
C GLN A 138 -1.00 11.93 -6.29
N PRO A 139 0.01 12.62 -5.72
CA PRO A 139 0.23 12.65 -4.27
C PRO A 139 -0.97 13.14 -3.44
N ILE A 140 -1.62 14.22 -3.86
CA ILE A 140 -2.80 14.75 -3.14
C ILE A 140 -4.01 13.85 -3.39
N THR A 141 -4.22 13.44 -4.64
CA THR A 141 -5.33 12.54 -5.02
C THR A 141 -5.27 11.25 -4.23
N ASP A 142 -4.10 10.61 -4.14
CA ASP A 142 -3.90 9.37 -3.38
C ASP A 142 -4.26 9.51 -1.90
N ASN A 143 -3.82 10.61 -1.26
CA ASN A 143 -4.15 10.89 0.14
C ASN A 143 -5.64 11.16 0.37
N VAL A 144 -6.30 11.87 -0.57
CA VAL A 144 -7.74 12.18 -0.48
C VAL A 144 -8.57 10.91 -0.66
N GLU A 145 -8.20 10.06 -1.61
CA GLU A 145 -8.86 8.77 -1.84
C GLU A 145 -8.74 7.85 -0.62
N GLU A 146 -7.56 7.78 -0.02
CA GLU A 146 -7.34 7.01 1.21
C GLU A 146 -8.16 7.57 2.37
N ALA A 147 -8.19 8.88 2.55
CA ALA A 147 -8.99 9.52 3.61
C ALA A 147 -10.50 9.30 3.44
N ALA A 148 -11.00 9.28 2.20
CA ALA A 148 -12.41 9.10 1.90
C ALA A 148 -12.88 7.64 2.01
N SER A 149 -12.10 6.70 1.48
CA SER A 149 -12.48 5.28 1.38
C SER A 149 -11.84 4.40 2.47
N GLY A 150 -10.77 4.86 3.12
CA GLY A 150 -9.91 4.07 4.01
C GLY A 150 -9.06 3.04 3.24
N VAL A 151 -8.96 3.20 1.91
CA VAL A 151 -8.24 2.31 1.01
C VAL A 151 -7.57 3.17 -0.06
N LYS A 152 -6.35 2.82 -0.45
CA LYS A 152 -5.61 3.55 -1.48
C LYS A 152 -6.10 3.14 -2.88
N GLY A 153 -7.02 3.90 -3.46
CA GLY A 153 -7.64 3.72 -4.77
C GLY A 153 -8.94 4.49 -4.90
N SER A 154 -9.30 4.90 -6.12
CA SER A 154 -10.47 5.74 -6.40
C SER A 154 -11.79 5.08 -6.00
N ILE A 155 -11.88 3.76 -6.17
CA ILE A 155 -13.05 2.95 -5.79
C ILE A 155 -12.58 1.71 -5.04
N ALA A 156 -13.33 1.33 -4.01
CA ALA A 156 -13.08 0.12 -3.24
C ALA A 156 -14.37 -0.68 -3.01
N VAL A 157 -14.31 -1.98 -3.29
CA VAL A 157 -15.34 -2.95 -2.90
C VAL A 157 -14.86 -3.64 -1.62
N LYS A 158 -15.49 -3.35 -0.49
CA LYS A 158 -15.15 -3.93 0.81
C LYS A 158 -15.98 -5.19 1.08
N VAL A 159 -15.30 -6.29 1.36
CA VAL A 159 -15.88 -7.57 1.75
C VAL A 159 -15.75 -7.72 3.26
N PHE A 160 -16.84 -7.56 3.97
CA PHE A 160 -16.87 -7.66 5.43
C PHE A 160 -17.04 -9.11 5.88
N GLY A 161 -16.21 -9.57 6.82
CA GLY A 161 -16.27 -10.92 7.35
C GLY A 161 -15.43 -11.11 8.61
N LYS A 162 -15.81 -12.09 9.44
CA LYS A 162 -15.03 -12.48 10.62
C LYS A 162 -13.83 -13.36 10.23
N ASP A 163 -14.01 -14.20 9.22
CA ASP A 163 -12.99 -15.07 8.66
C ASP A 163 -12.24 -14.33 7.54
N LEU A 164 -10.94 -14.13 7.72
CA LEU A 164 -10.08 -13.42 6.78
C LEU A 164 -9.85 -14.24 5.51
N TYR A 165 -9.75 -15.58 5.62
CA TYR A 165 -9.53 -16.46 4.47
C TYR A 165 -10.73 -16.48 3.53
N GLU A 166 -11.94 -16.61 4.07
CA GLU A 166 -13.16 -16.55 3.27
C GLU A 166 -13.38 -15.18 2.65
N SER A 167 -13.07 -14.10 3.39
CA SER A 167 -13.17 -12.72 2.88
C SER A 167 -12.19 -12.47 1.73
N GLU A 168 -10.94 -12.96 1.83
CA GLU A 168 -9.95 -12.84 0.76
C GLU A 168 -10.33 -13.67 -0.47
N LYS A 169 -10.84 -14.88 -0.27
CA LYS A 169 -11.33 -15.74 -1.36
C LYS A 169 -12.46 -15.08 -2.16
N LEU A 170 -13.40 -14.42 -1.46
CA LEU A 170 -14.46 -13.65 -2.10
C LEU A 170 -13.90 -12.42 -2.83
N ALA A 171 -12.95 -11.70 -2.25
CA ALA A 171 -12.29 -10.56 -2.87
C ALA A 171 -11.58 -10.97 -4.18
N VAL A 172 -10.87 -12.10 -4.20
CA VAL A 172 -10.25 -12.65 -5.42
C VAL A 172 -11.30 -13.03 -6.49
N GLN A 173 -12.49 -13.47 -6.10
CA GLN A 173 -13.58 -13.73 -7.07
C GLN A 173 -14.11 -12.42 -7.66
N ILE A 174 -14.28 -11.40 -6.84
CA ILE A 174 -14.69 -10.05 -7.27
C ILE A 174 -13.66 -9.46 -8.23
N ASP A 175 -12.37 -9.58 -7.90
CA ASP A 175 -11.26 -9.14 -8.75
C ASP A 175 -11.33 -9.76 -10.15
N LYS A 176 -11.54 -11.08 -10.24
CA LYS A 176 -11.69 -11.77 -11.53
C LYS A 176 -12.87 -11.26 -12.35
N ILE A 177 -13.99 -10.92 -11.71
CA ILE A 177 -15.17 -10.37 -12.39
C ILE A 177 -14.88 -8.95 -12.87
N LEU A 178 -14.31 -8.10 -12.00
CA LEU A 178 -13.98 -6.71 -12.31
C LEU A 178 -12.97 -6.60 -13.45
N ASN A 179 -12.01 -7.52 -13.53
CA ASN A 179 -11.03 -7.58 -14.63
C ASN A 179 -11.67 -7.78 -16.03
N THR A 180 -12.93 -8.21 -16.10
CA THR A 180 -13.67 -8.34 -17.36
C THR A 180 -14.46 -7.08 -17.73
N VAL A 181 -14.52 -6.07 -16.84
CA VAL A 181 -15.30 -4.85 -17.03
C VAL A 181 -14.43 -3.79 -17.69
N GLN A 182 -14.88 -3.30 -18.84
CA GLN A 182 -14.14 -2.28 -19.59
C GLN A 182 -14.07 -0.94 -18.82
N GLY A 183 -12.90 -0.33 -18.82
CA GLY A 183 -12.63 0.96 -18.16
C GLY A 183 -12.19 0.83 -16.68
N ILE A 184 -12.09 -0.41 -16.17
CA ILE A 184 -11.45 -0.67 -14.87
C ILE A 184 -9.96 -0.79 -15.09
N GLU A 185 -9.20 0.00 -14.34
CA GLU A 185 -7.74 0.05 -14.34
C GLU A 185 -7.22 -0.04 -12.90
N ASP A 186 -5.93 -0.32 -12.75
CA ASP A 186 -5.24 -0.39 -11.44
C ASP A 186 -5.92 -1.36 -10.44
N LEU A 187 -6.54 -2.41 -10.97
CA LEU A 187 -7.25 -3.41 -10.18
C LEU A 187 -6.28 -4.18 -9.28
N GLY A 188 -6.62 -4.31 -8.00
CA GLY A 188 -5.80 -5.06 -7.06
C GLY A 188 -6.55 -5.46 -5.80
N VAL A 189 -6.24 -6.65 -5.29
CA VAL A 189 -6.78 -7.15 -4.01
C VAL A 189 -5.90 -6.71 -2.86
N ILE A 190 -6.46 -6.02 -1.88
CA ILE A 190 -5.78 -5.74 -0.62
C ILE A 190 -5.81 -7.01 0.21
N ARG A 191 -4.71 -7.75 0.19
CA ARG A 191 -4.56 -9.01 0.88
C ARG A 191 -4.24 -8.78 2.36
N ASN A 192 -4.94 -9.50 3.21
CA ASN A 192 -4.71 -9.46 4.65
C ASN A 192 -3.77 -10.57 5.14
N ILE A 193 -3.56 -11.62 4.32
CA ILE A 193 -2.84 -12.85 4.67
C ILE A 193 -1.72 -13.06 3.66
N GLY A 194 -0.60 -13.61 4.11
CA GLY A 194 0.48 -14.02 3.20
C GLY A 194 1.89 -13.67 3.67
N GLN A 195 2.05 -12.98 4.80
CA GLN A 195 3.38 -12.71 5.33
C GLN A 195 3.87 -13.89 6.15
N PRO A 196 5.10 -14.41 5.89
CA PRO A 196 5.75 -15.36 6.77
C PRO A 196 6.05 -14.70 8.12
N GLU A 197 5.68 -15.35 9.20
CA GLU A 197 5.97 -14.95 10.57
C GLU A 197 6.77 -16.03 11.25
N LEU A 198 7.83 -15.64 11.96
CA LEU A 198 8.52 -16.53 12.87
C LEU A 198 7.77 -16.54 14.21
N ARG A 199 7.23 -17.71 14.57
CA ARG A 199 6.56 -17.92 15.83
C ARG A 199 7.48 -18.68 16.79
N ILE A 200 7.71 -18.09 17.96
CA ILE A 200 8.47 -18.69 19.06
C ILE A 200 7.50 -18.95 20.20
N GLU A 201 7.12 -20.20 20.40
CA GLU A 201 6.14 -20.61 21.38
C GLU A 201 6.83 -21.22 22.59
N LEU A 202 6.80 -20.53 23.72
CA LEU A 202 7.52 -20.94 24.92
C LEU A 202 6.87 -22.16 25.56
N ASN A 203 7.68 -23.18 25.93
CA ASN A 203 7.23 -24.38 26.61
C ASN A 203 7.37 -24.20 28.13
N GLU A 204 6.26 -23.99 28.83
CA GLU A 204 6.24 -23.73 30.27
C GLU A 204 6.87 -24.85 31.12
N ARG A 205 6.75 -26.13 30.68
CA ARG A 205 7.36 -27.27 31.38
C ARG A 205 8.88 -27.24 31.28
N GLN A 206 9.40 -26.87 30.12
CA GLN A 206 10.84 -26.76 29.92
C GLN A 206 11.40 -25.54 30.66
N LEU A 207 10.71 -24.40 30.64
CA LEU A 207 11.07 -23.23 31.43
C LEU A 207 11.21 -23.57 32.92
N ALA A 208 10.22 -24.27 33.49
CA ALA A 208 10.25 -24.69 34.86
C ALA A 208 11.38 -25.69 35.13
N ARG A 209 11.64 -26.64 34.21
CA ARG A 209 12.70 -27.64 34.32
C ARG A 209 14.10 -27.01 34.36
N TYR A 210 14.35 -26.02 33.53
CA TYR A 210 15.63 -25.34 33.44
C TYR A 210 15.76 -24.16 34.44
N GLY A 211 14.69 -23.82 35.16
CA GLY A 211 14.69 -22.69 36.08
C GLY A 211 14.87 -21.33 35.35
N VAL A 212 14.26 -21.17 34.18
CA VAL A 212 14.32 -19.96 33.37
C VAL A 212 13.00 -19.20 33.46
N ALA A 213 13.05 -17.93 33.74
CA ALA A 213 11.84 -17.10 33.75
C ALA A 213 11.42 -16.73 32.32
N LYS A 214 10.10 -16.71 32.08
CA LYS A 214 9.53 -16.37 30.77
C LYS A 214 9.96 -14.96 30.31
N GLU A 215 10.04 -14.02 31.23
CA GLU A 215 10.46 -12.64 31.00
C GLU A 215 11.90 -12.54 30.48
N ASP A 216 12.79 -13.39 31.02
CA ASP A 216 14.20 -13.42 30.60
C ASP A 216 14.32 -13.91 29.15
N VAL A 217 13.59 -14.99 28.80
CA VAL A 217 13.55 -15.50 27.41
C VAL A 217 13.03 -14.42 26.46
N GLN A 218 11.92 -13.78 26.80
CA GLN A 218 11.33 -12.73 25.96
C GLN A 218 12.27 -11.53 25.79
N SER A 219 12.94 -11.12 26.88
CA SER A 219 13.92 -10.01 26.82
C SER A 219 15.13 -10.34 25.95
N ILE A 220 15.60 -11.59 25.99
CA ILE A 220 16.72 -12.05 25.15
C ILE A 220 16.27 -12.13 23.68
N ILE A 221 15.10 -12.67 23.40
CA ILE A 221 14.53 -12.73 22.03
C ILE A 221 14.37 -11.32 21.45
N GLU A 222 13.79 -10.39 22.22
CA GLU A 222 13.64 -8.98 21.82
C GLU A 222 14.99 -8.37 21.46
N MET A 223 15.97 -8.51 22.37
CA MET A 223 17.31 -7.95 22.19
C MET A 223 18.06 -8.60 21.02
N ALA A 224 18.05 -9.92 20.94
CA ALA A 224 18.82 -10.67 19.95
C ALA A 224 18.27 -10.49 18.52
N ILE A 225 16.97 -10.52 18.34
CA ILE A 225 16.31 -10.49 17.02
C ILE A 225 15.94 -9.06 16.64
N GLY A 226 15.15 -8.38 17.43
CA GLY A 226 14.63 -7.03 17.15
C GLY A 226 15.64 -5.93 17.43
N GLY A 227 16.43 -6.12 18.46
CA GLY A 227 17.32 -5.14 19.05
C GLY A 227 16.64 -4.37 20.18
N LYS A 228 17.40 -4.09 21.22
CA LYS A 228 16.97 -3.33 22.38
C LYS A 228 17.84 -2.09 22.57
N SER A 229 17.19 -0.95 22.81
CA SER A 229 17.91 0.30 23.10
C SER A 229 18.59 0.18 24.47
N ALA A 230 19.90 0.22 24.48
CA ALA A 230 20.69 0.23 25.70
C ALA A 230 20.82 1.64 26.30
N SER A 231 20.85 2.66 25.43
CA SER A 231 21.01 4.07 25.85
C SER A 231 20.58 5.00 24.72
N LEU A 232 20.51 6.29 25.02
CA LEU A 232 20.28 7.38 24.07
C LEU A 232 21.53 8.24 23.95
N LEU A 233 21.94 8.47 22.71
CA LEU A 233 22.94 9.49 22.40
C LEU A 233 22.23 10.77 21.99
N TYR A 234 22.61 11.89 22.58
CA TYR A 234 22.11 13.22 22.24
C TYR A 234 23.20 13.97 21.48
N GLU A 235 22.88 14.43 20.31
CA GLU A 235 23.69 15.34 19.50
C GLU A 235 22.87 16.60 19.22
N ASP A 236 23.11 17.65 19.97
CA ASP A 236 22.28 18.86 19.99
C ASP A 236 20.82 18.55 20.27
N GLU A 237 19.92 18.81 19.32
CA GLU A 237 18.48 18.51 19.40
C GLU A 237 18.12 17.09 18.95
N ARG A 238 19.08 16.35 18.38
CA ARG A 238 18.85 15.00 17.83
C ARG A 238 19.06 13.93 18.89
N LYS A 239 18.21 12.90 18.84
CA LYS A 239 18.28 11.72 19.71
C LYS A 239 18.52 10.47 18.87
N PHE A 240 19.53 9.71 19.23
CA PHE A 240 19.88 8.46 18.58
C PHE A 240 19.84 7.31 19.58
N ASN A 241 19.17 6.20 19.22
CA ASN A 241 19.18 4.99 20.04
C ASN A 241 20.49 4.24 19.85
N ILE A 242 21.18 3.91 20.93
CA ILE A 242 22.28 2.94 20.92
C ILE A 242 21.63 1.56 21.05
N MET A 243 21.53 0.84 19.93
CA MET A 243 20.84 -0.47 19.86
C MET A 243 21.83 -1.60 20.05
N VAL A 244 21.45 -2.58 20.89
CA VAL A 244 22.17 -3.86 21.03
C VAL A 244 21.34 -4.92 20.32
N ARG A 245 21.95 -5.63 19.37
CA ARG A 245 21.34 -6.70 18.60
C ARG A 245 22.40 -7.71 18.16
N TYR A 246 22.02 -8.97 18.00
CA TYR A 246 22.92 -9.97 17.40
C TYR A 246 23.21 -9.61 15.96
N SER A 247 24.42 -9.94 15.48
CA SER A 247 24.73 -9.79 14.06
C SER A 247 23.84 -10.71 13.22
N GLU A 248 23.69 -10.35 11.95
CA GLU A 248 22.71 -10.97 11.07
C GLU A 248 22.88 -12.49 10.95
N GLU A 249 24.10 -12.96 10.87
CA GLU A 249 24.47 -14.37 10.77
C GLU A 249 23.87 -15.26 11.87
N PHE A 250 23.63 -14.72 13.08
CA PHE A 250 23.07 -15.45 14.23
C PHE A 250 21.54 -15.34 14.34
N ARG A 251 20.86 -14.74 13.39
CA ARG A 251 19.40 -14.53 13.42
C ARG A 251 18.72 -14.70 12.05
N GLN A 252 19.40 -15.34 11.08
CA GLN A 252 18.89 -15.48 9.70
C GLN A 252 17.79 -16.52 9.54
N ASN A 253 17.79 -17.56 10.37
CA ASN A 253 16.87 -18.69 10.26
C ASN A 253 16.52 -19.29 11.63
N GLU A 254 15.55 -20.21 11.64
CA GLU A 254 15.06 -20.87 12.85
C GLU A 254 16.17 -21.59 13.61
N GLU A 255 17.12 -22.22 12.90
CA GLU A 255 18.22 -22.99 13.51
C GLU A 255 19.17 -22.06 14.29
N GLU A 256 19.61 -20.94 13.70
CA GLU A 256 20.50 -19.98 14.36
C GLU A 256 19.80 -19.29 15.54
N ILE A 257 18.52 -18.93 15.39
CA ILE A 257 17.72 -18.36 16.47
C ILE A 257 17.58 -19.37 17.62
N GLY A 258 17.39 -20.64 17.31
CA GLY A 258 17.33 -21.72 18.31
C GLY A 258 18.61 -21.90 19.14
N LYS A 259 19.77 -21.47 18.62
CA LYS A 259 21.07 -21.53 19.32
C LYS A 259 21.31 -20.37 20.28
N ILE A 260 20.48 -19.33 20.25
CA ILE A 260 20.60 -18.18 21.15
C ILE A 260 20.48 -18.64 22.60
N LEU A 261 21.40 -18.21 23.43
CA LEU A 261 21.50 -18.67 24.82
C LEU A 261 20.76 -17.75 25.78
N VAL A 262 20.02 -18.35 26.69
CA VAL A 262 19.30 -17.68 27.79
C VAL A 262 19.89 -18.11 29.11
N PRO A 263 20.23 -17.22 30.05
CA PRO A 263 20.73 -17.58 31.34
C PRO A 263 19.62 -18.16 32.24
N ALA A 264 19.86 -19.29 32.85
CA ALA A 264 19.03 -19.84 33.92
C ALA A 264 19.43 -19.27 35.30
N MET A 265 18.60 -19.45 36.31
CA MET A 265 18.83 -18.92 37.67
C MET A 265 20.14 -19.40 38.30
N ASP A 266 20.61 -20.58 37.94
CA ASP A 266 21.87 -21.17 38.42
C ASP A 266 23.09 -20.74 37.61
N GLY A 267 22.91 -19.88 36.61
CA GLY A 267 23.96 -19.40 35.69
C GLY A 267 24.21 -20.32 34.48
N THR A 268 23.48 -21.41 34.34
CA THR A 268 23.56 -22.29 33.17
C THR A 268 23.00 -21.55 31.94
N MET A 269 23.68 -21.66 30.79
CA MET A 269 23.23 -21.09 29.53
C MET A 269 22.43 -22.11 28.73
N VAL A 270 21.14 -21.85 28.52
CA VAL A 270 20.20 -22.76 27.86
C VAL A 270 19.82 -22.25 26.48
N PRO A 271 19.97 -23.01 25.39
CA PRO A 271 19.53 -22.59 24.05
C PRO A 271 18.00 -22.43 23.98
N ILE A 272 17.52 -21.42 23.20
CA ILE A 272 16.08 -21.18 23.05
C ILE A 272 15.33 -22.42 22.53
N LYS A 273 15.92 -23.21 21.64
CA LYS A 273 15.32 -24.45 21.12
C LYS A 273 14.96 -25.50 22.21
N GLU A 274 15.59 -25.43 23.38
CA GLU A 274 15.24 -26.29 24.53
C GLU A 274 14.08 -25.72 25.36
N LEU A 275 13.77 -24.43 25.17
CA LEU A 275 12.78 -23.66 25.93
C LEU A 275 11.52 -23.35 25.13
N ALA A 276 11.58 -23.45 23.78
CA ALA A 276 10.51 -23.02 22.89
C ALA A 276 10.48 -23.84 21.61
N ASP A 277 9.29 -23.92 21.01
CA ASP A 277 9.07 -24.39 19.65
C ASP A 277 9.17 -23.20 18.70
N ILE A 278 10.05 -23.29 17.70
CA ILE A 278 10.29 -22.26 16.72
C ILE A 278 9.75 -22.73 15.39
N THR A 279 8.79 -22.02 14.81
CA THR A 279 8.12 -22.40 13.55
C THR A 279 7.85 -21.19 12.69
N THR A 280 7.99 -21.35 11.37
CA THR A 280 7.51 -20.35 10.42
C THR A 280 6.07 -20.64 10.05
N ILE A 281 5.20 -19.66 10.23
CA ILE A 281 3.78 -19.74 9.87
C ILE A 281 3.45 -18.65 8.88
N THR A 282 2.32 -18.80 8.15
CA THR A 282 1.74 -17.73 7.36
C THR A 282 0.59 -17.11 8.16
N GLY A 283 0.74 -15.84 8.52
CA GLY A 283 -0.21 -15.13 9.34
C GLY A 283 -0.85 -13.93 8.63
N PRO A 284 -1.79 -13.23 9.30
CA PRO A 284 -2.32 -11.98 8.83
C PRO A 284 -1.30 -10.86 9.03
N LEU A 285 -0.92 -10.20 7.94
CA LEU A 285 -0.03 -9.04 7.99
C LEU A 285 -0.70 -7.84 8.67
N LEU A 286 -1.91 -7.52 8.22
CA LEU A 286 -2.74 -6.42 8.69
C LEU A 286 -4.19 -6.87 8.77
N ILE A 287 -4.91 -6.36 9.75
CA ILE A 287 -6.35 -6.60 9.88
C ILE A 287 -7.06 -5.27 9.73
N PHE A 288 -7.52 -5.00 8.51
CA PHE A 288 -8.29 -3.79 8.22
C PHE A 288 -9.66 -3.84 8.87
N ARG A 289 -10.09 -2.70 9.42
CA ARG A 289 -11.41 -2.54 10.04
C ARG A 289 -12.05 -1.25 9.60
N ASP A 290 -13.36 -1.34 9.39
CA ASP A 290 -14.23 -0.20 9.19
C ASP A 290 -15.43 -0.36 10.14
N ASN A 291 -15.72 0.65 10.94
CA ASN A 291 -16.75 0.59 11.99
C ASN A 291 -16.66 -0.68 12.85
N HIS A 292 -15.46 -1.04 13.30
CA HIS A 292 -15.13 -2.24 14.08
C HIS A 292 -15.27 -3.59 13.34
N ALA A 293 -15.85 -3.63 12.14
CA ALA A 293 -15.93 -4.84 11.33
C ALA A 293 -14.65 -5.07 10.52
N ARG A 294 -14.17 -6.30 10.47
CA ARG A 294 -13.02 -6.68 9.62
C ARG A 294 -13.45 -6.69 8.17
N PHE A 295 -12.56 -6.25 7.28
CA PHE A 295 -12.79 -6.33 5.84
C PHE A 295 -11.54 -6.69 5.06
N CYS A 296 -11.76 -7.25 3.88
CA CYS A 296 -10.82 -7.32 2.76
C CYS A 296 -11.36 -6.42 1.65
N ALA A 297 -10.52 -5.83 0.82
CA ALA A 297 -11.01 -4.95 -0.23
C ALA A 297 -10.39 -5.25 -1.59
N VAL A 298 -11.19 -4.99 -2.63
CA VAL A 298 -10.72 -4.90 -4.01
C VAL A 298 -10.73 -3.42 -4.38
N LYS A 299 -9.57 -2.90 -4.73
CA LYS A 299 -9.40 -1.50 -5.15
C LYS A 299 -9.24 -1.42 -6.66
N PHE A 300 -9.72 -0.34 -7.26
CA PHE A 300 -9.53 -0.07 -8.68
C PHE A 300 -9.77 1.42 -8.99
N SER A 301 -9.34 1.82 -10.17
CA SER A 301 -9.61 3.13 -10.76
C SER A 301 -10.49 2.97 -12.00
N VAL A 302 -11.15 4.04 -12.40
CA VAL A 302 -11.91 4.09 -13.66
C VAL A 302 -11.22 5.08 -14.58
N ARG A 303 -10.84 4.62 -15.78
CA ARG A 303 -10.25 5.47 -16.81
C ARG A 303 -11.00 5.32 -18.14
N GLY A 304 -11.07 6.43 -18.89
CA GLY A 304 -11.68 6.44 -20.22
C GLY A 304 -13.20 6.32 -20.25
N ARG A 305 -13.88 6.35 -19.07
CA ARG A 305 -15.34 6.39 -18.96
C ARG A 305 -15.77 7.15 -17.71
N ASP A 306 -17.03 7.54 -17.68
CA ASP A 306 -17.67 8.15 -16.53
C ASP A 306 -17.83 7.15 -15.37
N MET A 307 -17.74 7.63 -14.13
CA MET A 307 -17.93 6.82 -12.92
C MET A 307 -19.40 6.52 -12.63
N GLY A 308 -20.34 7.41 -13.07
CA GLY A 308 -21.79 7.21 -13.00
C GLY A 308 -22.30 6.39 -14.16
#